data_c6ec9ad78b6d1f569420234803e0fd56
#
_entry.id   c6ec9ad78b6d1f569420234803e0fd56
#
_cell.length_a   1.000
_cell.length_b   1.000
_cell.length_c   1.000
_cell.angle_alpha   90.00
_cell.angle_beta   90.00
_cell.angle_gamma   90.00
#
_symmetry.space_group_name_H-M   'P 1'
#
loop_
_entity.id
_entity.type
_entity.pdbx_description
1 polymer ?
#
loop_
_entity_poly.entity_id
_entity_poly.type
_entity_poly.pdbx_seq_one_letter_code
_entity_poly.pdbx_strand_id
1 'polypeptide(L)'
;MNDTYIFNGQIIDGTGREPIANGALLVRGNRIIAVGQERDVPRPGQPHTSINAHGGTILPGLIDTHVHFMLEGLNLAQSMATPFSLVFYQAIDRMRRTLDAGITSVRDAGGTDLGMKMAVEQGLIPGPRMQISISVLTTTGGHADFWMRSGMQYDLVPPYPGHPGTSLICDGVEEVRKKVRELLRAGAEVIKVCATGGVASPTDHPDFTQFTPEELAVMVQEGAYRGGIKVMAHAQGAEGIKNAIRAGIHSIEHGIFLDDEGIELMLAHGTYLVPTLVAPIGVLEAAEKGDVSEWAVRKARETVEIHSENIAKAYRAGVRVAMGTDAGVVPHGTNLRELGLMADIGMPPMDVIVSTTRLAAECLGWQDRLGTLAAGKLADIIITRTNPLTELKSLANPDNIVLVMKDGQVMKGQAMKGQA
;
A
#
# COMPACT_ATOMS: atom_id res chain seq x y z
N MET A 1 24.39 21.15 3.57
CA MET A 1 22.99 20.70 3.58
C MET A 1 22.19 21.79 4.26
N ASN A 2 21.12 22.30 3.66
CA ASN A 2 20.28 23.31 4.32
C ASN A 2 19.35 22.64 5.31
N ASP A 3 19.22 23.23 6.48
CA ASP A 3 18.24 22.80 7.47
C ASP A 3 16.84 23.27 7.03
N THR A 4 15.80 22.48 7.36
CA THR A 4 14.39 22.87 7.18
C THR A 4 13.72 22.87 8.53
N TYR A 5 13.07 23.98 8.88
CA TYR A 5 12.33 24.16 10.12
C TYR A 5 10.83 24.25 9.82
N ILE A 6 10.07 23.30 10.32
CA ILE A 6 8.61 23.23 10.17
C ILE A 6 8.00 23.61 11.52
N PHE A 7 7.07 24.54 11.55
CA PHE A 7 6.55 25.10 12.82
C PHE A 7 5.08 25.54 12.72
N ASN A 8 4.52 25.95 13.85
CA ASN A 8 3.14 26.48 13.95
C ASN A 8 2.09 25.46 13.47
N GLY A 9 2.19 24.21 13.93
CA GLY A 9 1.22 23.15 13.65
C GLY A 9 0.93 22.29 14.87
N GLN A 10 -0.11 21.46 14.79
CA GLN A 10 -0.32 20.36 15.70
C GLN A 10 0.41 19.13 15.14
N ILE A 11 1.20 18.41 15.94
CA ILE A 11 1.88 17.19 15.49
C ILE A 11 1.12 15.96 15.97
N ILE A 12 0.79 15.08 15.04
CA ILE A 12 0.40 13.69 15.29
C ILE A 12 1.58 12.83 14.82
N ASP A 13 2.36 12.32 15.77
CA ASP A 13 3.67 11.72 15.48
C ASP A 13 3.62 10.29 14.91
N GLY A 14 2.43 9.72 14.76
CA GLY A 14 2.22 8.35 14.26
C GLY A 14 2.39 7.26 15.33
N THR A 15 2.71 7.60 16.58
CA THR A 15 2.87 6.61 17.66
C THR A 15 1.56 6.17 18.30
N GLY A 16 0.49 6.93 18.11
CA GLY A 16 -0.80 6.75 18.79
C GLY A 16 -0.91 7.54 20.12
N ARG A 17 0.09 8.36 20.45
CA ARG A 17 0.06 9.24 21.62
C ARG A 17 -0.77 10.51 21.35
N GLU A 18 -1.06 11.23 22.42
CA GLU A 18 -1.70 12.55 22.34
C GLU A 18 -0.92 13.50 21.43
N PRO A 19 -1.62 14.29 20.60
CA PRO A 19 -0.98 15.25 19.71
C PRO A 19 -0.17 16.33 20.45
N ILE A 20 0.93 16.75 19.85
CA ILE A 20 1.77 17.85 20.37
C ILE A 20 1.21 19.17 19.84
N ALA A 21 0.64 19.98 20.72
CA ALA A 21 0.16 21.32 20.37
C ALA A 21 1.36 22.28 20.16
N ASN A 22 1.20 23.26 19.23
CA ASN A 22 2.26 24.21 18.89
C ASN A 22 3.59 23.48 18.62
N GLY A 23 3.52 22.49 17.76
CA GLY A 23 4.63 21.62 17.42
C GLY A 23 5.56 22.19 16.38
N ALA A 24 6.82 21.75 16.45
CA ALA A 24 7.82 22.01 15.42
C ALA A 24 8.70 20.79 15.16
N LEU A 25 9.33 20.79 13.98
CA LEU A 25 10.34 19.81 13.56
C LEU A 25 11.55 20.55 12.96
N LEU A 26 12.72 19.99 13.24
CA LEU A 26 13.97 20.34 12.57
C LEU A 26 14.40 19.17 11.69
N VAL A 27 14.58 19.44 10.40
CA VAL A 27 15.05 18.46 9.41
C VAL A 27 16.43 18.91 8.90
N ARG A 28 17.37 17.97 8.77
CA ARG A 28 18.68 18.17 8.15
C ARG A 28 18.93 17.14 7.07
N GLY A 29 19.07 17.61 5.84
CA GLY A 29 19.13 16.72 4.69
C GLY A 29 17.83 15.90 4.58
N ASN A 30 17.92 14.57 4.67
CA ASN A 30 16.75 13.69 4.63
C ASN A 30 16.33 13.13 6.00
N ARG A 31 16.84 13.70 7.13
CA ARG A 31 16.59 13.18 8.47
C ARG A 31 15.90 14.19 9.37
N ILE A 32 14.98 13.70 10.18
CA ILE A 32 14.43 14.45 11.32
C ILE A 32 15.52 14.51 12.40
N ILE A 33 15.85 15.72 12.86
CA ILE A 33 16.84 15.96 13.92
C ILE A 33 16.16 16.14 15.27
N ALA A 34 15.04 16.86 15.28
CA ALA A 34 14.26 17.10 16.50
C ALA A 34 12.78 17.24 16.15
N VAL A 35 11.92 16.86 17.08
CA VAL A 35 10.45 17.00 17.02
C VAL A 35 9.94 17.23 18.43
N GLY A 36 8.97 18.15 18.61
CA GLY A 36 8.41 18.46 19.92
C GLY A 36 7.58 19.74 19.91
N GLN A 37 7.35 20.29 21.11
CA GLN A 37 6.79 21.64 21.20
C GLN A 37 7.79 22.65 20.62
N GLU A 38 7.30 23.69 19.95
CA GLU A 38 8.16 24.66 19.25
C GLU A 38 9.24 25.27 20.15
N ARG A 39 8.93 25.52 21.42
CA ARG A 39 9.90 26.04 22.40
C ARG A 39 11.06 25.09 22.72
N ASP A 40 10.86 23.77 22.50
CA ASP A 40 11.83 22.73 22.85
C ASP A 40 12.64 22.25 21.63
N VAL A 41 12.24 22.67 20.40
CA VAL A 41 12.94 22.32 19.16
C VAL A 41 13.96 23.41 18.81
N PRO A 42 15.25 23.06 18.63
CA PRO A 42 16.27 24.05 18.29
C PRO A 42 15.97 24.76 16.98
N ARG A 43 15.97 26.09 16.98
CA ARG A 43 15.90 26.86 15.72
C ARG A 43 17.24 26.81 15.01
N PRO A 44 17.28 26.46 13.73
CA PRO A 44 18.52 26.42 12.97
C PRO A 44 19.07 27.83 12.75
N GLY A 45 20.41 27.93 12.58
CA GLY A 45 21.07 29.15 12.11
C GLY A 45 20.75 29.44 10.64
N GLN A 46 21.12 30.62 10.16
CA GLN A 46 20.95 31.02 8.74
C GLN A 46 22.12 30.51 7.91
N PRO A 47 21.92 30.12 6.62
CA PRO A 47 20.61 30.05 5.93
C PRO A 47 19.86 28.73 6.24
N HIS A 48 18.54 28.80 6.36
CA HIS A 48 17.67 27.61 6.44
C HIS A 48 16.34 27.85 5.69
N THR A 49 15.61 26.78 5.44
CA THR A 49 14.25 26.84 4.88
C THR A 49 13.25 26.81 6.04
N SER A 50 12.25 27.70 6.01
CA SER A 50 11.16 27.72 6.99
C SER A 50 9.84 27.30 6.32
N ILE A 51 9.07 26.45 7.00
CA ILE A 51 7.75 26.00 6.56
C ILE A 51 6.78 26.27 7.72
N ASN A 52 5.86 27.21 7.50
CA ASN A 52 4.79 27.48 8.46
C ASN A 52 3.61 26.55 8.16
N ALA A 53 3.20 25.74 9.12
CA ALA A 53 2.03 24.86 8.98
C ALA A 53 0.68 25.62 9.12
N HIS A 54 0.70 26.93 9.45
CA HIS A 54 -0.48 27.78 9.55
C HIS A 54 -1.59 27.20 10.44
N GLY A 55 -1.23 26.55 11.53
CA GLY A 55 -2.18 25.89 12.44
C GLY A 55 -2.70 24.52 11.94
N GLY A 56 -2.22 24.05 10.79
CA GLY A 56 -2.55 22.73 10.26
C GLY A 56 -1.94 21.60 11.07
N THR A 57 -2.24 20.37 10.67
CA THR A 57 -1.72 19.17 11.33
C THR A 57 -0.53 18.59 10.57
N ILE A 58 0.55 18.32 11.29
CA ILE A 58 1.78 17.73 10.78
C ILE A 58 1.79 16.25 11.13
N LEU A 59 1.93 15.38 10.10
CA LEU A 59 1.92 13.93 10.26
C LEU A 59 3.14 13.31 9.57
N PRO A 60 3.50 12.05 9.90
CA PRO A 60 4.38 11.26 9.05
C PRO A 60 3.80 11.17 7.64
N GLY A 61 4.64 11.08 6.63
CA GLY A 61 4.20 10.67 5.30
C GLY A 61 3.43 9.35 5.37
N LEU A 62 2.26 9.31 4.73
CA LEU A 62 1.37 8.15 4.79
C LEU A 62 1.92 7.00 3.95
N ILE A 63 1.51 5.79 4.28
CA ILE A 63 1.97 4.55 3.65
C ILE A 63 0.76 3.75 3.19
N ASP A 64 0.76 3.34 1.92
CA ASP A 64 -0.21 2.41 1.35
C ASP A 64 0.48 1.07 1.09
N THR A 65 0.05 0.03 1.77
CA THR A 65 0.72 -1.28 1.71
C THR A 65 0.24 -2.19 0.58
N HIS A 66 -0.66 -1.69 -0.30
CA HIS A 66 -1.17 -2.47 -1.43
C HIS A 66 -1.60 -1.57 -2.60
N VAL A 67 -0.74 -1.44 -3.60
CA VAL A 67 -1.02 -0.70 -4.85
C VAL A 67 -0.52 -1.47 -6.08
N HIS A 68 -0.96 -1.04 -7.28
CA HIS A 68 -0.52 -1.55 -8.59
C HIS A 68 -0.30 -0.40 -9.57
N PHE A 69 0.89 0.18 -9.65
CA PHE A 69 1.13 1.34 -10.51
C PHE A 69 1.00 1.07 -12.01
N MET A 70 1.21 -0.17 -12.43
CA MET A 70 1.06 -0.55 -13.84
C MET A 70 -0.40 -0.80 -14.26
N LEU A 71 -1.35 -0.71 -13.31
CA LEU A 71 -2.78 -0.92 -13.53
C LEU A 71 -3.57 0.34 -13.14
N GLU A 72 -4.63 0.66 -13.89
CA GLU A 72 -5.70 1.57 -13.47
C GLU A 72 -7.01 1.21 -14.15
N GLY A 73 -7.98 0.74 -13.33
CA GLY A 73 -9.26 0.24 -13.78
C GLY A 73 -9.24 -1.23 -14.21
N LEU A 74 -10.43 -1.78 -14.44
CA LEU A 74 -10.63 -3.19 -14.77
C LEU A 74 -11.14 -3.41 -16.21
N ASN A 75 -11.01 -2.41 -17.07
CA ASN A 75 -11.42 -2.50 -18.47
C ASN A 75 -10.36 -3.26 -19.28
N LEU A 76 -10.55 -4.58 -19.38
CA LEU A 76 -9.63 -5.47 -20.09
C LEU A 76 -9.46 -5.09 -21.57
N ALA A 77 -10.53 -4.69 -22.25
CA ALA A 77 -10.45 -4.30 -23.65
C ALA A 77 -9.58 -3.06 -23.86
N GLN A 78 -9.68 -2.07 -22.97
CA GLN A 78 -8.82 -0.89 -22.98
C GLN A 78 -7.36 -1.27 -22.69
N SER A 79 -7.14 -2.14 -21.72
CA SER A 79 -5.77 -2.61 -21.39
C SER A 79 -5.13 -3.31 -22.58
N MET A 80 -5.87 -4.17 -23.27
CA MET A 80 -5.40 -4.87 -24.50
C MET A 80 -5.12 -3.93 -25.66
N ALA A 81 -5.84 -2.80 -25.76
CA ALA A 81 -5.65 -1.80 -26.82
C ALA A 81 -4.54 -0.79 -26.50
N THR A 82 -4.03 -0.76 -25.27
CA THR A 82 -3.02 0.20 -24.83
C THR A 82 -1.62 -0.22 -25.32
N PRO A 83 -0.88 0.63 -26.05
CA PRO A 83 0.51 0.34 -26.40
C PRO A 83 1.36 0.08 -25.17
N PHE A 84 2.18 -0.96 -25.21
CA PHE A 84 2.99 -1.43 -24.08
C PHE A 84 3.79 -0.30 -23.39
N SER A 85 4.50 0.52 -24.15
CA SER A 85 5.31 1.61 -23.58
C SER A 85 4.47 2.72 -22.95
N LEU A 86 3.22 2.93 -23.39
CA LEU A 86 2.34 3.96 -22.83
C LEU A 86 1.97 3.66 -21.38
N VAL A 87 1.90 2.39 -21.00
CA VAL A 87 1.61 1.97 -19.60
C VAL A 87 2.63 2.54 -18.63
N PHE A 88 3.91 2.59 -18.99
CA PHE A 88 4.98 3.17 -18.17
C PHE A 88 4.81 4.68 -17.96
N TYR A 89 4.47 5.41 -19.03
CA TYR A 89 4.23 6.85 -18.93
C TYR A 89 2.99 7.17 -18.09
N GLN A 90 1.94 6.36 -18.22
CA GLN A 90 0.75 6.48 -17.37
C GLN A 90 1.07 6.17 -15.90
N ALA A 91 1.93 5.18 -15.64
CA ALA A 91 2.37 4.85 -14.28
C ALA A 91 3.09 6.02 -13.59
N ILE A 92 3.84 6.85 -14.32
CA ILE A 92 4.46 8.07 -13.78
C ILE A 92 3.41 9.04 -13.23
N ASP A 93 2.31 9.25 -13.98
CA ASP A 93 1.21 10.11 -13.51
C ASP A 93 0.51 9.51 -12.29
N ARG A 94 0.28 8.20 -12.27
CA ARG A 94 -0.31 7.47 -11.13
C ARG A 94 0.55 7.61 -9.88
N MET A 95 1.87 7.43 -10.00
CA MET A 95 2.82 7.65 -8.90
C MET A 95 2.79 9.08 -8.39
N ARG A 96 2.74 10.07 -9.28
CA ARG A 96 2.65 11.49 -8.91
C ARG A 96 1.35 11.77 -8.15
N ARG A 97 0.20 11.33 -8.66
CA ARG A 97 -1.11 11.50 -7.99
C ARG A 97 -1.14 10.86 -6.61
N THR A 98 -0.56 9.67 -6.47
CA THR A 98 -0.43 8.98 -5.19
C THR A 98 0.44 9.76 -4.21
N LEU A 99 1.57 10.29 -4.67
CA LEU A 99 2.45 11.15 -3.85
C LEU A 99 1.76 12.46 -3.46
N ASP A 100 1.05 13.11 -4.39
CA ASP A 100 0.31 14.35 -4.15
C ASP A 100 -0.84 14.19 -3.14
N ALA A 101 -1.38 12.97 -3.01
CA ALA A 101 -2.34 12.60 -1.97
C ALA A 101 -1.69 12.39 -0.58
N GLY A 102 -0.37 12.55 -0.43
CA GLY A 102 0.33 12.41 0.85
C GLY A 102 0.89 11.01 1.13
N ILE A 103 0.75 10.07 0.19
CA ILE A 103 1.34 8.73 0.29
C ILE A 103 2.81 8.82 -0.14
N THR A 104 3.74 8.82 0.81
CA THR A 104 5.17 8.93 0.55
C THR A 104 5.87 7.59 0.33
N SER A 105 5.24 6.51 0.77
CA SER A 105 5.75 5.15 0.61
C SER A 105 4.64 4.16 0.29
N VAL A 106 4.96 3.14 -0.51
CA VAL A 106 4.01 2.11 -0.93
C VAL A 106 4.64 0.72 -0.97
N ARG A 107 3.78 -0.31 -0.94
CA ARG A 107 4.12 -1.66 -1.39
C ARG A 107 3.34 -1.95 -2.68
N ASP A 108 4.07 -2.07 -3.80
CA ASP A 108 3.48 -2.44 -5.09
C ASP A 108 3.32 -3.97 -5.17
N ALA A 109 2.07 -4.39 -5.29
CA ALA A 109 1.68 -5.79 -5.24
C ALA A 109 1.73 -6.51 -6.60
N GLY A 110 2.34 -5.90 -7.60
CA GLY A 110 2.60 -6.50 -8.92
C GLY A 110 2.52 -5.50 -10.06
N GLY A 111 3.42 -5.69 -11.02
CA GLY A 111 3.52 -4.93 -12.26
C GLY A 111 4.71 -3.98 -12.31
N THR A 112 5.06 -3.32 -11.21
CA THR A 112 6.18 -2.37 -11.18
C THR A 112 7.52 -3.09 -11.10
N ASP A 113 8.44 -2.75 -11.99
CA ASP A 113 9.77 -3.35 -12.09
C ASP A 113 10.86 -2.58 -11.30
N LEU A 114 12.04 -3.19 -11.23
CA LEU A 114 13.20 -2.57 -10.60
C LEU A 114 13.64 -1.27 -11.29
N GLY A 115 13.46 -1.17 -12.61
CA GLY A 115 13.84 0.04 -13.37
C GLY A 115 13.00 1.25 -12.98
N MET A 116 11.68 1.08 -12.84
CA MET A 116 10.79 2.14 -12.37
C MET A 116 11.09 2.56 -10.93
N LYS A 117 11.31 1.57 -10.04
CA LYS A 117 11.73 1.85 -8.66
C LYS A 117 13.01 2.68 -8.63
N MET A 118 14.04 2.27 -9.37
CA MET A 118 15.32 2.99 -9.46
C MET A 118 15.16 4.39 -10.05
N ALA A 119 14.26 4.58 -11.02
CA ALA A 119 13.99 5.90 -11.60
C ALA A 119 13.41 6.87 -10.56
N VAL A 120 12.53 6.39 -9.67
CA VAL A 120 12.02 7.19 -8.53
C VAL A 120 13.12 7.47 -7.50
N GLU A 121 13.96 6.47 -7.17
CA GLU A 121 15.06 6.62 -6.21
C GLU A 121 16.14 7.59 -6.69
N GLN A 122 16.39 7.62 -7.99
CA GLN A 122 17.33 8.55 -8.64
C GLN A 122 16.73 9.94 -8.90
N GLY A 123 15.44 10.13 -8.61
CA GLY A 123 14.75 11.40 -8.86
C GLY A 123 14.50 11.70 -10.34
N LEU A 124 14.60 10.71 -11.23
CA LEU A 124 14.29 10.86 -12.66
C LEU A 124 12.79 11.06 -12.90
N ILE A 125 11.96 10.44 -12.07
CA ILE A 125 10.49 10.56 -12.09
C ILE A 125 9.96 10.78 -10.66
N PRO A 126 8.85 11.55 -10.50
CA PRO A 126 8.22 11.70 -9.20
C PRO A 126 7.49 10.42 -8.80
N GLY A 127 7.51 10.09 -7.51
CA GLY A 127 6.77 8.96 -6.98
C GLY A 127 7.08 8.67 -5.51
N PRO A 128 6.25 7.86 -4.85
CA PRO A 128 6.52 7.39 -3.50
C PRO A 128 7.69 6.41 -3.47
N ARG A 129 8.30 6.21 -2.30
CA ARG A 129 9.26 5.13 -2.06
C ARG A 129 8.53 3.80 -2.20
N MET A 130 9.11 2.83 -2.92
CA MET A 130 8.43 1.59 -3.26
C MET A 130 9.14 0.35 -2.68
N GLN A 131 8.35 -0.58 -2.15
CA GLN A 131 8.69 -1.98 -2.01
C GLN A 131 7.96 -2.72 -3.13
N ILE A 132 8.65 -3.46 -3.98
CA ILE A 132 8.09 -4.05 -5.20
C ILE A 132 8.06 -5.57 -5.15
N SER A 133 6.96 -6.18 -5.62
CA SER A 133 6.86 -7.63 -5.83
C SER A 133 7.18 -8.04 -7.26
N ILE A 134 7.17 -7.12 -8.20
CA ILE A 134 7.36 -7.30 -9.65
C ILE A 134 6.19 -8.06 -10.27
N SER A 135 5.92 -9.29 -9.83
CA SER A 135 4.89 -10.17 -10.39
C SER A 135 4.09 -10.85 -9.29
N VAL A 136 2.96 -11.43 -9.69
CA VAL A 136 2.04 -12.16 -8.82
C VAL A 136 2.15 -13.66 -9.12
N LEU A 137 2.39 -14.49 -8.11
CA LEU A 137 2.35 -15.95 -8.22
C LEU A 137 0.90 -16.43 -8.15
N THR A 138 0.51 -17.28 -9.08
CA THR A 138 -0.84 -17.86 -9.16
C THR A 138 -0.76 -19.31 -9.67
N THR A 139 -1.79 -20.10 -9.40
CA THR A 139 -1.93 -21.44 -9.97
C THR A 139 -2.57 -21.39 -11.36
N THR A 140 -2.47 -22.45 -12.13
CA THR A 140 -3.28 -22.64 -13.35
C THR A 140 -4.76 -22.49 -13.01
N GLY A 141 -5.46 -21.61 -13.72
CA GLY A 141 -6.87 -21.26 -13.46
C GLY A 141 -7.09 -20.37 -12.25
N GLY A 142 -6.03 -19.84 -11.64
CA GLY A 142 -6.08 -18.99 -10.45
C GLY A 142 -6.36 -17.52 -10.73
N HIS A 143 -6.37 -16.70 -9.64
CA HIS A 143 -6.85 -15.31 -9.69
C HIS A 143 -6.09 -14.38 -10.65
N ALA A 144 -4.80 -14.60 -10.82
CA ALA A 144 -3.98 -13.84 -11.76
C ALA A 144 -3.72 -14.61 -13.08
N ASP A 145 -4.37 -15.73 -13.30
CA ASP A 145 -4.36 -16.43 -14.60
C ASP A 145 -5.46 -15.86 -15.51
N PHE A 146 -5.09 -14.92 -16.35
CA PHE A 146 -6.01 -14.28 -17.31
C PHE A 146 -6.19 -15.11 -18.58
N TRP A 147 -6.31 -16.44 -18.44
CA TRP A 147 -6.70 -17.31 -19.53
C TRP A 147 -8.19 -17.12 -19.86
N MET A 148 -8.47 -16.82 -21.12
CA MET A 148 -9.83 -16.62 -21.61
C MET A 148 -10.37 -17.91 -22.23
N ARG A 149 -11.67 -18.17 -22.10
CA ARG A 149 -12.32 -19.36 -22.69
C ARG A 149 -12.17 -19.47 -24.20
N SER A 150 -11.79 -18.37 -24.88
CA SER A 150 -11.38 -18.38 -26.29
C SER A 150 -10.02 -19.06 -26.54
N GLY A 151 -9.28 -19.42 -25.49
CA GLY A 151 -7.92 -19.94 -25.56
C GLY A 151 -6.84 -18.84 -25.59
N MET A 152 -7.24 -17.56 -25.48
CA MET A 152 -6.28 -16.47 -25.43
C MET A 152 -5.75 -16.30 -24.00
N GLN A 153 -4.42 -16.21 -23.87
CA GLN A 153 -3.75 -15.82 -22.64
C GLN A 153 -3.46 -14.32 -22.69
N TYR A 154 -3.82 -13.60 -21.63
CA TYR A 154 -3.51 -12.19 -21.49
C TYR A 154 -2.59 -11.98 -20.29
N ASP A 155 -1.65 -11.06 -20.40
CA ASP A 155 -0.83 -10.57 -19.29
C ASP A 155 -0.91 -9.03 -19.28
N LEU A 156 -1.26 -8.45 -18.15
CA LEU A 156 -1.38 -6.99 -17.99
C LEU A 156 -0.08 -6.27 -18.35
N VAL A 157 1.06 -6.84 -17.96
CA VAL A 157 2.39 -6.44 -18.40
C VAL A 157 3.08 -7.70 -18.92
N PRO A 158 3.20 -7.87 -20.24
CA PRO A 158 3.84 -9.05 -20.81
C PRO A 158 5.31 -9.15 -20.43
N PRO A 159 5.92 -10.34 -20.52
CA PRO A 159 7.35 -10.51 -20.25
C PRO A 159 8.22 -9.62 -21.15
N TYR A 160 9.24 -8.99 -20.52
CA TYR A 160 10.30 -8.24 -21.22
C TYR A 160 11.64 -8.38 -20.49
N PRO A 161 12.76 -7.95 -21.05
CA PRO A 161 14.07 -8.08 -20.39
C PRO A 161 14.06 -7.49 -18.97
N GLY A 162 14.27 -8.34 -17.95
CA GLY A 162 14.26 -7.96 -16.54
C GLY A 162 12.90 -8.08 -15.83
N HIS A 163 11.82 -8.37 -16.56
CA HIS A 163 10.49 -8.57 -16.01
C HIS A 163 9.83 -9.85 -16.55
N PRO A 164 9.45 -10.79 -15.69
CA PRO A 164 8.93 -12.09 -16.13
C PRO A 164 7.46 -12.11 -16.59
N GLY A 165 6.79 -10.96 -16.61
CA GLY A 165 5.34 -10.78 -16.76
C GLY A 165 4.68 -10.45 -15.44
N THR A 166 3.45 -9.91 -15.47
CA THR A 166 2.72 -9.58 -14.24
C THR A 166 2.25 -10.83 -13.52
N SER A 167 1.86 -11.86 -14.26
CA SER A 167 1.31 -13.11 -13.74
C SER A 167 2.29 -14.25 -13.95
N LEU A 168 2.69 -14.91 -12.86
CA LEU A 168 3.54 -16.11 -12.90
C LEU A 168 2.74 -17.32 -12.47
N ILE A 169 2.26 -18.08 -13.46
CA ILE A 169 1.57 -19.34 -13.25
C ILE A 169 2.62 -20.37 -12.82
N CYS A 170 2.35 -21.09 -11.73
CA CYS A 170 3.21 -22.15 -11.22
C CYS A 170 2.42 -23.15 -10.37
N ASP A 171 2.64 -24.43 -10.62
CA ASP A 171 1.98 -25.54 -9.96
C ASP A 171 3.02 -26.51 -9.39
N GLY A 172 2.83 -26.91 -8.14
CA GLY A 172 3.75 -27.79 -7.42
C GLY A 172 4.98 -27.08 -6.84
N VAL A 173 5.51 -27.66 -5.76
CA VAL A 173 6.58 -27.09 -4.93
C VAL A 173 7.82 -26.67 -5.74
N GLU A 174 8.23 -27.48 -6.73
CA GLU A 174 9.47 -27.22 -7.48
C GLU A 174 9.33 -26.06 -8.45
N GLU A 175 8.17 -25.93 -9.10
CA GLU A 175 7.92 -24.80 -9.99
C GLU A 175 7.74 -23.49 -9.21
N VAL A 176 6.98 -23.53 -8.11
CA VAL A 176 6.85 -22.41 -7.16
C VAL A 176 8.22 -21.95 -6.68
N ARG A 177 9.08 -22.86 -6.24
CA ARG A 177 10.47 -22.58 -5.82
C ARG A 177 11.25 -21.85 -6.92
N LYS A 178 11.16 -22.36 -8.15
CA LYS A 178 11.84 -21.77 -9.30
C LYS A 178 11.35 -20.35 -9.57
N LYS A 179 10.03 -20.13 -9.59
CA LYS A 179 9.43 -18.84 -9.87
C LYS A 179 9.75 -17.81 -8.77
N VAL A 180 9.71 -18.20 -7.50
CA VAL A 180 10.14 -17.32 -6.40
C VAL A 180 11.60 -16.88 -6.59
N ARG A 181 12.49 -17.80 -6.93
CA ARG A 181 13.91 -17.46 -7.19
C ARG A 181 14.09 -16.55 -8.40
N GLU A 182 13.26 -16.69 -9.44
CA GLU A 182 13.24 -15.79 -10.58
C GLU A 182 12.85 -14.36 -10.17
N LEU A 183 11.80 -14.20 -9.34
CA LEU A 183 11.41 -12.91 -8.77
C LEU A 183 12.50 -12.27 -7.92
N LEU A 184 13.08 -13.04 -7.01
CA LEU A 184 14.16 -12.55 -6.14
C LEU A 184 15.41 -12.15 -6.96
N ARG A 185 15.71 -12.86 -8.06
CA ARG A 185 16.76 -12.48 -9.00
C ARG A 185 16.43 -11.17 -9.74
N ALA A 186 15.16 -10.95 -10.08
CA ALA A 186 14.70 -9.74 -10.75
C ALA A 186 14.67 -8.50 -9.84
N GLY A 187 14.85 -8.68 -8.51
CA GLY A 187 14.91 -7.59 -7.54
C GLY A 187 13.64 -7.40 -6.71
N ALA A 188 12.77 -8.42 -6.65
CA ALA A 188 11.61 -8.36 -5.76
C ALA A 188 12.04 -8.23 -4.30
N GLU A 189 11.39 -7.33 -3.56
CA GLU A 189 11.61 -7.05 -2.14
C GLU A 189 10.47 -7.58 -1.26
N VAL A 190 9.43 -8.08 -1.88
CA VAL A 190 8.31 -8.80 -1.30
C VAL A 190 7.84 -9.84 -2.32
N ILE A 191 7.34 -10.97 -1.87
CA ILE A 191 6.73 -11.99 -2.73
C ILE A 191 5.22 -11.82 -2.65
N LYS A 192 4.54 -11.67 -3.79
CA LYS A 192 3.07 -11.62 -3.87
C LYS A 192 2.54 -12.93 -4.41
N VAL A 193 1.55 -13.47 -3.73
CA VAL A 193 0.85 -14.71 -4.13
C VAL A 193 -0.67 -14.52 -4.09
N CYS A 194 -1.40 -15.23 -4.94
CA CYS A 194 -2.84 -15.41 -4.83
C CYS A 194 -3.12 -16.75 -4.14
N ALA A 195 -3.47 -16.72 -2.84
CA ALA A 195 -3.80 -17.92 -2.07
C ALA A 195 -5.25 -18.37 -2.27
N THR A 196 -6.09 -17.51 -2.84
CA THR A 196 -7.48 -17.80 -3.21
C THR A 196 -7.81 -17.20 -4.57
N GLY A 197 -8.95 -17.60 -5.12
CA GLY A 197 -9.62 -16.85 -6.17
C GLY A 197 -10.05 -15.46 -5.71
N GLY A 198 -10.65 -14.67 -6.58
CA GLY A 198 -11.01 -13.30 -6.28
C GLY A 198 -12.14 -12.72 -7.11
N VAL A 199 -12.43 -11.43 -6.83
CA VAL A 199 -13.51 -10.69 -7.51
C VAL A 199 -13.16 -10.37 -8.97
N ALA A 200 -11.89 -10.05 -9.26
CA ALA A 200 -11.49 -9.48 -10.55
C ALA A 200 -11.02 -10.49 -11.60
N SER A 201 -11.31 -11.77 -11.44
CA SER A 201 -10.96 -12.86 -12.39
C SER A 201 -12.18 -13.58 -12.96
N PRO A 202 -12.15 -14.02 -14.23
CA PRO A 202 -13.32 -14.61 -14.89
C PRO A 202 -13.58 -16.07 -14.54
N THR A 203 -12.56 -16.84 -14.13
CA THR A 203 -12.56 -18.31 -14.09
C THR A 203 -12.59 -18.90 -12.68
N ASP A 204 -12.41 -18.08 -11.65
CA ASP A 204 -12.37 -18.52 -10.25
C ASP A 204 -13.50 -17.90 -9.39
N HIS A 205 -13.48 -18.21 -8.09
CA HIS A 205 -14.36 -17.60 -7.11
C HIS A 205 -13.56 -17.25 -5.83
N PRO A 206 -13.92 -16.19 -5.09
CA PRO A 206 -13.23 -15.80 -3.85
C PRO A 206 -13.00 -16.92 -2.85
N ASP A 207 -13.93 -17.89 -2.76
CA ASP A 207 -13.82 -19.04 -1.85
C ASP A 207 -12.88 -20.15 -2.33
N PHE A 208 -12.45 -20.12 -3.60
CA PHE A 208 -11.62 -21.19 -4.14
C PHE A 208 -10.20 -21.06 -3.61
N THR A 209 -9.75 -22.04 -2.85
CA THR A 209 -8.37 -22.13 -2.36
C THR A 209 -7.42 -22.42 -3.52
N GLN A 210 -6.34 -21.65 -3.57
CA GLN A 210 -5.22 -21.83 -4.51
C GLN A 210 -3.96 -22.15 -3.72
N PHE A 211 -3.05 -22.89 -4.30
CA PHE A 211 -1.86 -23.42 -3.65
C PHE A 211 -2.14 -24.28 -2.42
N THR A 212 -1.39 -25.32 -2.28
CA THR A 212 -1.36 -26.15 -1.08
C THR A 212 -0.55 -25.45 0.03
N PRO A 213 -0.71 -25.85 1.31
CA PRO A 213 0.13 -25.34 2.39
C PRO A 213 1.63 -25.53 2.14
N GLU A 214 2.05 -26.63 1.50
CA GLU A 214 3.44 -26.92 1.17
C GLU A 214 4.01 -25.96 0.12
N GLU A 215 3.22 -25.62 -0.90
CA GLU A 215 3.60 -24.62 -1.92
C GLU A 215 3.73 -23.22 -1.32
N LEU A 216 2.81 -22.83 -0.44
CA LEU A 216 2.88 -21.56 0.28
C LEU A 216 4.10 -21.50 1.21
N ALA A 217 4.38 -22.60 1.94
CA ALA A 217 5.53 -22.68 2.84
C ALA A 217 6.87 -22.56 2.12
N VAL A 218 6.97 -23.06 0.89
CA VAL A 218 8.17 -22.89 0.05
C VAL A 218 8.44 -21.45 -0.30
N MET A 219 7.41 -20.63 -0.53
CA MET A 219 7.57 -19.19 -0.81
C MET A 219 8.17 -18.48 0.40
N VAL A 220 7.65 -18.78 1.59
CA VAL A 220 8.17 -18.24 2.86
C VAL A 220 9.61 -18.68 3.11
N GLN A 221 9.93 -19.94 2.86
CA GLN A 221 11.28 -20.48 3.01
C GLN A 221 12.29 -19.79 2.09
N GLU A 222 11.97 -19.62 0.82
CA GLU A 222 12.86 -18.97 -0.15
C GLU A 222 13.06 -17.47 0.18
N GLY A 223 12.02 -16.79 0.66
CA GLY A 223 12.13 -15.42 1.18
C GLY A 223 13.06 -15.33 2.39
N ALA A 224 12.94 -16.28 3.32
CA ALA A 224 13.80 -16.36 4.50
C ALA A 224 15.29 -16.55 4.13
N TYR A 225 15.60 -17.37 3.12
CA TYR A 225 16.96 -17.56 2.62
C TYR A 225 17.55 -16.31 1.93
N ARG A 226 16.72 -15.36 1.55
CA ARG A 226 17.12 -14.10 0.90
C ARG A 226 17.01 -12.89 1.82
N GLY A 227 17.44 -13.04 3.08
CA GLY A 227 17.48 -11.94 4.04
C GLY A 227 16.15 -11.64 4.73
N GLY A 228 15.21 -12.58 4.72
CA GLY A 228 13.92 -12.45 5.40
C GLY A 228 12.87 -11.68 4.59
N ILE A 229 12.96 -11.74 3.25
CA ILE A 229 11.94 -11.20 2.35
C ILE A 229 10.59 -11.81 2.72
N LYS A 230 9.60 -10.94 2.91
CA LYS A 230 8.26 -11.32 3.36
C LYS A 230 7.38 -11.76 2.19
N VAL A 231 6.35 -12.54 2.51
CA VAL A 231 5.30 -12.94 1.56
C VAL A 231 4.01 -12.25 1.95
N MET A 232 3.32 -11.66 0.98
CA MET A 232 1.97 -11.11 1.09
C MET A 232 1.01 -11.94 0.23
N ALA A 233 -0.19 -12.22 0.74
CA ALA A 233 -1.16 -13.06 0.04
C ALA A 233 -2.47 -12.34 -0.23
N HIS A 234 -2.85 -12.20 -1.50
CA HIS A 234 -4.25 -12.07 -1.84
C HIS A 234 -4.98 -13.31 -1.30
N ALA A 235 -5.85 -13.14 -0.34
CA ALA A 235 -6.59 -14.24 0.27
C ALA A 235 -7.97 -13.73 0.72
N GLN A 236 -9.01 -14.20 0.05
CA GLN A 236 -10.39 -13.78 0.28
C GLN A 236 -11.20 -14.85 0.99
N GLY A 237 -11.11 -16.12 0.56
CA GLY A 237 -11.81 -17.25 1.15
C GLY A 237 -11.17 -17.74 2.45
N ALA A 238 -11.99 -18.16 3.42
CA ALA A 238 -11.57 -18.53 4.77
C ALA A 238 -10.48 -19.61 4.81
N GLU A 239 -10.62 -20.67 4.03
CA GLU A 239 -9.65 -21.78 4.05
C GLU A 239 -8.29 -21.36 3.48
N GLY A 240 -8.27 -20.61 2.36
CA GLY A 240 -7.03 -20.09 1.80
C GLY A 240 -6.34 -19.09 2.73
N ILE A 241 -7.10 -18.26 3.45
CA ILE A 241 -6.57 -17.35 4.50
C ILE A 241 -5.85 -18.18 5.58
N LYS A 242 -6.51 -19.22 6.12
CA LYS A 242 -5.94 -20.07 7.18
C LYS A 242 -4.69 -20.81 6.69
N ASN A 243 -4.71 -21.34 5.47
CA ASN A 243 -3.55 -22.00 4.87
C ASN A 243 -2.36 -21.05 4.72
N ALA A 244 -2.61 -19.83 4.26
CA ALA A 244 -1.59 -18.80 4.13
C ALA A 244 -0.97 -18.43 5.50
N ILE A 245 -1.78 -18.24 6.53
CA ILE A 245 -1.29 -17.94 7.88
C ILE A 245 -0.46 -19.07 8.45
N ARG A 246 -0.95 -20.33 8.36
CA ARG A 246 -0.23 -21.53 8.83
C ARG A 246 1.10 -21.74 8.11
N ALA A 247 1.20 -21.36 6.83
CA ALA A 247 2.44 -21.40 6.06
C ALA A 247 3.45 -20.31 6.47
N GLY A 248 3.05 -19.35 7.31
CA GLY A 248 3.91 -18.25 7.79
C GLY A 248 3.89 -17.00 6.91
N ILE A 249 2.86 -16.81 6.11
CA ILE A 249 2.69 -15.59 5.31
C ILE A 249 2.53 -14.38 6.22
N HIS A 250 3.21 -13.29 5.87
CA HIS A 250 3.36 -12.12 6.72
C HIS A 250 2.13 -11.22 6.75
N SER A 251 1.44 -11.07 5.61
CA SER A 251 0.21 -10.27 5.54
C SER A 251 -0.84 -10.92 4.65
N ILE A 252 -2.09 -10.83 5.10
CA ILE A 252 -3.29 -11.21 4.36
C ILE A 252 -3.89 -9.93 3.78
N GLU A 253 -4.02 -9.92 2.46
CA GLU A 253 -4.63 -8.84 1.71
C GLU A 253 -6.12 -9.17 1.48
N HIS A 254 -6.98 -8.19 1.64
CA HIS A 254 -8.43 -8.26 1.55
C HIS A 254 -9.09 -8.96 2.76
N GLY A 255 -8.89 -10.24 2.97
CA GLY A 255 -9.46 -10.95 4.14
C GLY A 255 -10.99 -11.03 4.15
N ILE A 256 -11.65 -11.07 2.99
CA ILE A 256 -13.11 -10.88 2.84
C ILE A 256 -13.91 -11.86 3.71
N PHE A 257 -13.64 -13.15 3.63
CA PHE A 257 -14.34 -14.20 4.38
C PHE A 257 -13.53 -14.66 5.61
N LEU A 258 -12.80 -13.75 6.24
CA LEU A 258 -12.03 -14.04 7.46
C LEU A 258 -12.97 -14.46 8.59
N ASP A 259 -12.85 -15.71 9.05
CA ASP A 259 -13.63 -16.30 10.13
C ASP A 259 -12.93 -16.20 11.50
N ASP A 260 -13.58 -16.72 12.55
CA ASP A 260 -13.05 -16.68 13.92
C ASP A 260 -11.73 -17.43 14.05
N GLU A 261 -11.61 -18.62 13.45
CA GLU A 261 -10.38 -19.38 13.44
C GLU A 261 -9.24 -18.64 12.73
N GLY A 262 -9.55 -17.99 11.59
CA GLY A 262 -8.59 -17.15 10.87
C GLY A 262 -8.11 -15.98 11.73
N ILE A 263 -9.00 -15.32 12.48
CA ILE A 263 -8.64 -14.25 13.42
C ILE A 263 -7.72 -14.78 14.53
N GLU A 264 -8.04 -15.92 15.15
CA GLU A 264 -7.21 -16.56 16.18
C GLU A 264 -5.79 -16.89 15.63
N LEU A 265 -5.73 -17.44 14.42
CA LEU A 265 -4.46 -17.73 13.75
C LEU A 265 -3.66 -16.43 13.46
N MET A 266 -4.30 -15.37 12.99
CA MET A 266 -3.63 -14.07 12.77
C MET A 266 -3.02 -13.52 14.06
N LEU A 267 -3.74 -13.60 15.17
CA LEU A 267 -3.24 -13.18 16.47
C LEU A 267 -2.06 -14.03 16.94
N ALA A 268 -2.17 -15.37 16.81
CA ALA A 268 -1.13 -16.30 17.23
C ALA A 268 0.17 -16.14 16.41
N HIS A 269 0.07 -15.92 15.12
CA HIS A 269 1.22 -15.77 14.21
C HIS A 269 1.69 -14.32 14.07
N GLY A 270 0.94 -13.35 14.57
CA GLY A 270 1.23 -11.93 14.39
C GLY A 270 1.14 -11.49 12.93
N THR A 271 0.26 -12.11 12.14
CA THR A 271 0.03 -11.77 10.74
C THR A 271 -0.69 -10.43 10.61
N TYR A 272 -0.29 -9.60 9.65
CA TYR A 272 -0.99 -8.34 9.36
C TYR A 272 -2.21 -8.58 8.49
N LEU A 273 -3.24 -7.74 8.69
CA LEU A 273 -4.40 -7.63 7.81
C LEU A 273 -4.30 -6.33 7.02
N VAL A 274 -4.45 -6.41 5.70
CA VAL A 274 -4.48 -5.25 4.80
C VAL A 274 -5.86 -5.24 4.13
N PRO A 275 -6.80 -4.40 4.61
CA PRO A 275 -8.22 -4.62 4.35
C PRO A 275 -8.67 -4.27 2.94
N THR A 276 -8.16 -3.21 2.34
CA THR A 276 -8.57 -2.74 1.00
C THR A 276 -10.09 -2.62 0.82
N LEU A 277 -10.77 -2.07 1.82
CA LEU A 277 -12.25 -1.93 1.84
C LEU A 277 -12.77 -1.16 0.62
N VAL A 278 -11.97 -0.25 0.09
CA VAL A 278 -12.33 0.57 -1.07
C VAL A 278 -12.36 -0.24 -2.37
N ALA A 279 -11.65 -1.38 -2.46
CA ALA A 279 -11.50 -2.12 -3.72
C ALA A 279 -12.83 -2.70 -4.25
N PRO A 280 -13.63 -3.48 -3.50
CA PRO A 280 -14.92 -3.96 -4.01
C PRO A 280 -15.92 -2.83 -4.26
N ILE A 281 -15.86 -1.73 -3.51
CA ILE A 281 -16.66 -0.52 -3.77
C ILE A 281 -16.27 0.09 -5.13
N GLY A 282 -14.96 0.20 -5.40
CA GLY A 282 -14.45 0.69 -6.67
C GLY A 282 -14.88 -0.14 -7.88
N VAL A 283 -14.96 -1.47 -7.72
CA VAL A 283 -15.53 -2.37 -8.75
C VAL A 283 -16.98 -1.99 -9.05
N LEU A 284 -17.80 -1.74 -8.03
CA LEU A 284 -19.21 -1.33 -8.22
C LEU A 284 -19.34 0.06 -8.86
N GLU A 285 -18.51 1.02 -8.45
CA GLU A 285 -18.47 2.37 -9.06
C GLU A 285 -18.03 2.33 -10.53
N ALA A 286 -17.08 1.47 -10.88
CA ALA A 286 -16.65 1.28 -12.26
C ALA A 286 -17.73 0.57 -13.11
N ALA A 287 -18.53 -0.30 -12.50
CA ALA A 287 -19.66 -0.97 -13.15
C ALA A 287 -20.74 0.02 -13.61
N GLU A 288 -21.01 1.08 -12.84
CA GLU A 288 -21.94 2.15 -13.20
C GLU A 288 -21.50 2.90 -14.48
N LYS A 289 -20.19 2.88 -14.79
CA LYS A 289 -19.61 3.47 -16.01
C LYS A 289 -19.53 2.49 -17.18
N GLY A 290 -19.92 1.21 -16.98
CA GLY A 290 -19.84 0.16 -17.98
C GLY A 290 -18.42 -0.41 -18.20
N ASP A 291 -17.50 -0.17 -17.28
CA ASP A 291 -16.08 -0.53 -17.40
C ASP A 291 -15.74 -1.91 -16.79
N VAL A 292 -16.74 -2.64 -16.28
CA VAL A 292 -16.51 -3.91 -15.57
C VAL A 292 -17.47 -5.00 -16.04
N SER A 293 -16.97 -6.23 -16.11
CA SER A 293 -17.75 -7.40 -16.50
C SER A 293 -18.83 -7.75 -15.46
N GLU A 294 -20.00 -8.25 -15.92
CA GLU A 294 -21.13 -8.62 -15.05
C GLU A 294 -20.77 -9.62 -13.95
N TRP A 295 -19.86 -10.56 -14.24
CA TRP A 295 -19.41 -11.55 -13.25
C TRP A 295 -18.62 -10.90 -12.10
N ALA A 296 -17.81 -9.86 -12.38
CA ALA A 296 -17.07 -9.14 -11.33
C ALA A 296 -18.02 -8.29 -10.49
N VAL A 297 -19.02 -7.66 -11.10
CA VAL A 297 -20.07 -6.91 -10.39
C VAL A 297 -20.84 -7.80 -9.41
N ARG A 298 -21.23 -9.01 -9.87
CA ARG A 298 -21.92 -9.97 -9.01
C ARG A 298 -21.07 -10.34 -7.79
N LYS A 299 -19.81 -10.76 -8.01
CA LYS A 299 -18.89 -11.12 -6.94
C LYS A 299 -18.64 -9.95 -5.97
N ALA A 300 -18.49 -8.72 -6.48
CA ALA A 300 -18.30 -7.54 -5.63
C ALA A 300 -19.53 -7.29 -4.73
N ARG A 301 -20.74 -7.42 -5.26
CA ARG A 301 -21.98 -7.27 -4.47
C ARG A 301 -22.10 -8.30 -3.35
N GLU A 302 -21.68 -9.55 -3.62
CA GLU A 302 -21.71 -10.64 -2.65
C GLU A 302 -20.69 -10.43 -1.50
N THR A 303 -19.69 -9.58 -1.69
CA THR A 303 -18.55 -9.46 -0.78
C THR A 303 -18.51 -8.18 0.05
N VAL A 304 -19.09 -7.06 -0.40
CA VAL A 304 -18.92 -5.73 0.23
C VAL A 304 -19.34 -5.71 1.71
N GLU A 305 -20.51 -6.21 2.04
CA GLU A 305 -21.04 -6.17 3.42
C GLU A 305 -20.26 -7.09 4.34
N ILE A 306 -20.10 -8.37 3.96
CA ILE A 306 -19.38 -9.36 4.75
C ILE A 306 -17.91 -8.97 4.96
N HIS A 307 -17.28 -8.33 3.96
CA HIS A 307 -15.94 -7.80 4.07
C HIS A 307 -15.81 -6.79 5.21
N SER A 308 -16.66 -5.76 5.22
CA SER A 308 -16.65 -4.73 6.25
C SER A 308 -16.89 -5.30 7.65
N GLU A 309 -17.84 -6.25 7.79
CA GLU A 309 -18.14 -6.90 9.06
C GLU A 309 -16.95 -7.72 9.60
N ASN A 310 -16.32 -8.52 8.74
CA ASN A 310 -15.19 -9.37 9.13
C ASN A 310 -13.94 -8.56 9.46
N ILE A 311 -13.64 -7.50 8.72
CA ILE A 311 -12.55 -6.58 9.05
C ILE A 311 -12.79 -5.88 10.40
N ALA A 312 -14.03 -5.40 10.63
CA ALA A 312 -14.41 -4.80 11.91
C ALA A 312 -14.24 -5.79 13.09
N LYS A 313 -14.61 -7.06 12.88
CA LYS A 313 -14.44 -8.12 13.86
C LYS A 313 -12.98 -8.41 14.17
N ALA A 314 -12.14 -8.54 13.14
CA ALA A 314 -10.71 -8.76 13.25
C ALA A 314 -10.02 -7.60 14.00
N TYR A 315 -10.37 -6.36 13.65
CA TYR A 315 -9.84 -5.17 14.35
C TYR A 315 -10.20 -5.19 15.84
N ARG A 316 -11.49 -5.42 16.18
CA ARG A 316 -11.94 -5.50 17.58
C ARG A 316 -11.28 -6.63 18.37
N ALA A 317 -10.91 -7.72 17.71
CA ALA A 317 -10.16 -8.82 18.31
C ALA A 317 -8.66 -8.48 18.54
N GLY A 318 -8.15 -7.37 17.98
CA GLY A 318 -6.77 -6.92 18.16
C GLY A 318 -5.83 -7.34 17.04
N VAL A 319 -6.33 -7.80 15.89
CA VAL A 319 -5.51 -8.06 14.70
C VAL A 319 -4.86 -6.75 14.23
N ARG A 320 -3.57 -6.80 13.89
CA ARG A 320 -2.83 -5.65 13.38
C ARG A 320 -3.29 -5.29 11.96
N VAL A 321 -3.95 -4.15 11.81
CA VAL A 321 -4.46 -3.67 10.53
C VAL A 321 -3.49 -2.63 9.96
N ALA A 322 -2.89 -2.91 8.80
CA ALA A 322 -2.10 -1.96 8.03
C ALA A 322 -2.91 -1.46 6.83
N MET A 323 -2.95 -0.14 6.64
CA MET A 323 -3.71 0.48 5.55
C MET A 323 -3.17 0.03 4.19
N GLY A 324 -4.06 -0.37 3.29
CA GLY A 324 -3.81 -0.63 1.88
C GLY A 324 -5.10 -0.50 1.09
N THR A 325 -5.00 -0.18 -0.22
CA THR A 325 -6.17 0.24 -1.01
C THR A 325 -6.48 -0.64 -2.20
N ASP A 326 -5.50 -1.39 -2.70
CA ASP A 326 -5.57 -2.02 -4.01
C ASP A 326 -5.73 -0.95 -5.15
N ALA A 327 -5.08 0.23 -4.97
CA ALA A 327 -5.06 1.27 -6.00
C ALA A 327 -4.44 0.72 -7.28
N GLY A 328 -5.16 0.89 -8.36
CA GLY A 328 -5.06 0.14 -9.62
C GLY A 328 -6.43 -0.43 -9.95
N VAL A 329 -7.09 -1.10 -9.00
CA VAL A 329 -8.53 -1.40 -9.06
C VAL A 329 -9.35 -0.12 -8.91
N VAL A 330 -8.98 0.71 -7.92
CA VAL A 330 -9.50 2.08 -7.77
C VAL A 330 -8.50 3.10 -8.33
N PRO A 331 -8.94 4.30 -8.74
CA PRO A 331 -8.03 5.32 -9.28
C PRO A 331 -6.94 5.73 -8.28
N HIS A 332 -5.70 5.81 -8.76
CA HIS A 332 -4.58 6.36 -7.99
C HIS A 332 -4.83 7.83 -7.61
N GLY A 333 -4.37 8.23 -6.43
CA GLY A 333 -4.66 9.56 -5.86
C GLY A 333 -5.94 9.61 -5.04
N THR A 334 -6.78 8.56 -5.07
CA THR A 334 -7.99 8.43 -4.22
C THR A 334 -7.77 7.51 -3.01
N ASN A 335 -6.54 7.08 -2.79
CA ASN A 335 -6.13 6.12 -1.76
C ASN A 335 -6.69 6.43 -0.36
N LEU A 336 -6.75 7.71 0.01
CA LEU A 336 -7.18 8.11 1.36
C LEU A 336 -8.68 7.95 1.63
N ARG A 337 -9.47 7.50 0.64
CA ARG A 337 -10.86 7.04 0.86
C ARG A 337 -10.92 5.86 1.80
N GLU A 338 -9.90 5.00 1.76
CA GLU A 338 -9.77 3.85 2.67
C GLU A 338 -9.83 4.26 4.13
N LEU A 339 -9.20 5.38 4.50
CA LEU A 339 -9.19 5.86 5.89
C LEU A 339 -10.61 6.14 6.41
N GLY A 340 -11.47 6.69 5.55
CA GLY A 340 -12.88 6.92 5.87
C GLY A 340 -13.64 5.61 6.09
N LEU A 341 -13.42 4.60 5.25
CA LEU A 341 -14.03 3.27 5.36
C LEU A 341 -13.56 2.53 6.61
N MET A 342 -12.27 2.64 6.94
CA MET A 342 -11.72 2.09 8.19
C MET A 342 -12.38 2.74 9.43
N ALA A 343 -12.67 4.04 9.39
CA ALA A 343 -13.42 4.70 10.46
C ALA A 343 -14.87 4.23 10.51
N ASP A 344 -15.52 4.03 9.36
CA ASP A 344 -16.90 3.57 9.28
C ASP A 344 -17.12 2.17 9.87
N ILE A 345 -16.11 1.30 9.84
CA ILE A 345 -16.14 0.00 10.51
C ILE A 345 -15.80 0.07 12.02
N GLY A 346 -15.62 1.26 12.57
CA GLY A 346 -15.46 1.51 14.00
C GLY A 346 -14.03 1.67 14.49
N MET A 347 -13.05 1.88 13.61
CA MET A 347 -11.69 2.25 14.01
C MET A 347 -11.64 3.73 14.41
N PRO A 348 -11.15 4.08 15.62
CA PRO A 348 -10.96 5.48 16.01
C PRO A 348 -10.01 6.20 15.05
N PRO A 349 -10.17 7.51 14.80
CA PRO A 349 -9.31 8.26 13.88
C PRO A 349 -7.81 8.12 14.16
N MET A 350 -7.40 8.08 15.42
CA MET A 350 -5.99 7.87 15.78
C MET A 350 -5.50 6.50 15.34
N ASP A 351 -6.27 5.45 15.51
CA ASP A 351 -5.89 4.09 15.11
C ASP A 351 -5.82 3.96 13.59
N VAL A 352 -6.69 4.65 12.86
CA VAL A 352 -6.62 4.75 11.39
C VAL A 352 -5.34 5.46 10.96
N ILE A 353 -4.93 6.56 11.62
CA ILE A 353 -3.66 7.23 11.33
C ILE A 353 -2.47 6.30 11.64
N VAL A 354 -2.52 5.59 12.75
CA VAL A 354 -1.48 4.61 13.11
C VAL A 354 -1.40 3.48 12.09
N SER A 355 -2.53 3.05 11.53
CA SER A 355 -2.57 1.98 10.50
C SER A 355 -1.90 2.38 9.19
N THR A 356 -1.98 3.65 8.78
CA THR A 356 -1.36 4.18 7.55
C THR A 356 0.03 4.78 7.79
N THR A 357 0.55 4.70 9.02
CA THR A 357 1.88 5.23 9.39
C THR A 357 2.72 4.15 10.06
N ARG A 358 2.68 4.02 11.38
CA ARG A 358 3.52 3.10 12.14
C ARG A 358 3.27 1.64 11.78
N LEU A 359 2.02 1.17 11.80
CA LEU A 359 1.70 -0.24 11.50
C LEU A 359 2.00 -0.59 10.04
N ALA A 360 1.74 0.32 9.10
CA ALA A 360 2.14 0.14 7.72
C ALA A 360 3.66 0.04 7.57
N ALA A 361 4.43 0.91 8.25
CA ALA A 361 5.90 0.83 8.25
C ALA A 361 6.41 -0.48 8.86
N GLU A 362 5.80 -0.96 9.93
CA GLU A 362 6.10 -2.27 10.55
C GLU A 362 5.78 -3.42 9.58
N CYS A 363 4.65 -3.36 8.89
CA CYS A 363 4.25 -4.36 7.88
C CYS A 363 5.27 -4.44 6.73
N LEU A 364 5.84 -3.30 6.31
CA LEU A 364 6.89 -3.25 5.28
C LEU A 364 8.29 -3.61 5.82
N GLY A 365 8.47 -3.73 7.14
CA GLY A 365 9.79 -3.88 7.76
C GLY A 365 10.63 -2.59 7.73
N TRP A 366 9.99 -1.44 7.69
CA TRP A 366 10.63 -0.11 7.58
C TRP A 366 10.47 0.75 8.84
N GLN A 367 9.98 0.18 9.94
CA GLN A 367 9.71 0.88 11.19
C GLN A 367 10.91 1.64 11.77
N ASP A 368 12.13 1.20 11.50
CA ASP A 368 13.34 1.90 11.94
C ASP A 368 13.61 3.21 11.19
N ARG A 369 13.03 3.35 10.01
CA ARG A 369 13.26 4.48 9.10
C ARG A 369 12.07 5.39 8.92
N LEU A 370 10.84 4.88 9.04
CA LEU A 370 9.58 5.53 8.66
C LEU A 370 8.48 5.31 9.70
N GLY A 371 7.30 5.81 9.41
CA GLY A 371 6.04 5.55 10.11
C GLY A 371 5.81 6.40 11.36
N THR A 372 6.83 7.08 11.87
CA THR A 372 6.66 8.03 12.99
C THR A 372 7.58 9.24 12.82
N LEU A 373 7.17 10.39 13.36
CA LEU A 373 8.02 11.58 13.46
C LEU A 373 8.90 11.44 14.69
N ALA A 374 10.14 10.99 14.50
CA ALA A 374 11.11 10.83 15.55
C ALA A 374 12.52 11.18 15.06
N ALA A 375 13.39 11.66 15.94
CA ALA A 375 14.78 11.95 15.60
C ALA A 375 15.49 10.72 15.02
N GLY A 376 16.25 10.91 13.94
CA GLY A 376 16.96 9.88 13.21
C GLY A 376 16.16 9.24 12.07
N LYS A 377 14.83 9.35 12.04
CA LYS A 377 13.99 8.83 10.94
C LYS A 377 14.06 9.73 9.70
N LEU A 378 13.66 9.15 8.57
CA LEU A 378 13.56 9.89 7.30
C LEU A 378 12.51 10.99 7.41
N ALA A 379 12.81 12.13 6.80
CA ALA A 379 11.90 13.26 6.76
C ALA A 379 10.85 13.08 5.64
N ASP A 380 9.97 12.11 5.85
CA ASP A 380 8.74 11.90 5.12
C ASP A 380 7.61 12.50 5.96
N ILE A 381 7.08 13.64 5.54
CA ILE A 381 6.20 14.50 6.35
C ILE A 381 5.08 15.03 5.46
N ILE A 382 3.86 15.04 5.97
CA ILE A 382 2.76 15.77 5.35
C ILE A 382 2.22 16.84 6.29
N ILE A 383 1.63 17.88 5.70
CA ILE A 383 0.87 18.87 6.44
C ILE A 383 -0.54 18.87 5.86
N THR A 384 -1.53 18.76 6.74
CA THR A 384 -2.95 18.79 6.37
C THR A 384 -3.58 20.10 6.87
N ARG A 385 -4.53 20.61 6.10
CA ARG A 385 -5.29 21.82 6.47
C ARG A 385 -6.20 21.57 7.68
N THR A 386 -6.84 20.39 7.70
CA THR A 386 -7.80 19.99 8.73
C THR A 386 -7.12 19.11 9.78
N ASN A 387 -7.75 18.97 10.95
CA ASN A 387 -7.34 18.02 11.97
C ASN A 387 -7.96 16.64 11.67
N PRO A 388 -7.17 15.63 11.27
CA PRO A 388 -7.71 14.31 10.92
C PRO A 388 -8.31 13.54 12.11
N LEU A 389 -8.06 13.96 13.35
CA LEU A 389 -8.71 13.33 14.51
C LEU A 389 -10.18 13.71 14.64
N THR A 390 -10.58 14.86 14.10
CA THR A 390 -11.96 15.34 14.10
C THR A 390 -12.63 15.24 12.73
N GLU A 391 -11.83 15.30 11.65
CA GLU A 391 -12.31 15.37 10.27
C GLU A 391 -11.55 14.36 9.37
N LEU A 392 -11.45 13.09 9.81
CA LEU A 392 -10.64 12.08 9.11
C LEU A 392 -10.99 11.95 7.62
N LYS A 393 -12.29 11.92 7.29
CA LYS A 393 -12.78 11.78 5.90
C LYS A 393 -12.38 12.94 5.00
N SER A 394 -12.00 14.09 5.58
CA SER A 394 -11.52 15.25 4.79
C SER A 394 -10.20 14.97 4.08
N LEU A 395 -9.41 14.00 4.56
CA LEU A 395 -8.16 13.59 3.92
C LEU A 395 -8.38 12.97 2.52
N ALA A 396 -9.55 12.43 2.25
CA ALA A 396 -9.91 11.91 0.92
C ALA A 396 -9.91 13.01 -0.17
N ASN A 397 -9.99 14.29 0.21
CA ASN A 397 -9.78 15.40 -0.70
C ASN A 397 -8.27 15.79 -0.71
N PRO A 398 -7.54 15.57 -1.82
CA PRO A 398 -6.11 15.87 -1.91
C PRO A 398 -5.76 17.36 -1.67
N ASP A 399 -6.71 18.29 -1.81
CA ASP A 399 -6.49 19.71 -1.55
C ASP A 399 -6.29 20.01 -0.05
N ASN A 400 -6.71 19.12 0.82
CA ASN A 400 -6.46 19.21 2.25
C ASN A 400 -5.04 18.79 2.64
N ILE A 401 -4.31 18.11 1.76
CA ILE A 401 -2.88 17.83 1.89
C ILE A 401 -2.11 19.02 1.29
N VAL A 402 -1.74 19.97 2.13
CA VAL A 402 -1.15 21.24 1.68
C VAL A 402 0.36 21.17 1.44
N LEU A 403 1.02 20.18 2.05
CA LEU A 403 2.44 19.91 1.83
C LEU A 403 2.72 18.43 1.89
N VAL A 404 3.57 17.97 0.98
CA VAL A 404 4.18 16.63 1.00
C VAL A 404 5.69 16.78 0.92
N MET A 405 6.39 16.24 1.90
CA MET A 405 7.84 16.12 1.92
C MET A 405 8.22 14.63 1.91
N LYS A 406 9.13 14.26 1.01
CA LYS A 406 9.73 12.91 0.94
C LYS A 406 11.25 13.05 0.94
N ASP A 407 11.92 12.26 1.78
CA ASP A 407 13.39 12.34 1.95
C ASP A 407 13.90 13.78 2.18
N GLY A 408 13.15 14.59 2.94
CA GLY A 408 13.49 15.99 3.23
C GLY A 408 13.29 16.96 2.07
N GLN A 409 12.77 16.50 0.93
CA GLN A 409 12.47 17.32 -0.24
C GLN A 409 10.97 17.59 -0.35
N VAL A 410 10.60 18.85 -0.55
CA VAL A 410 9.20 19.24 -0.78
C VAL A 410 8.79 18.79 -2.17
N MET A 411 7.82 17.88 -2.24
CA MET A 411 7.27 17.31 -3.47
C MET A 411 5.97 18.02 -3.88
N LYS A 412 5.18 18.47 -2.91
CA LYS A 412 3.96 19.28 -3.10
C LYS A 412 3.93 20.42 -2.10
N GLY A 413 3.40 21.57 -2.49
CA GLY A 413 3.33 22.78 -1.65
C GLY A 413 4.52 23.71 -1.84
N GLN A 414 4.58 24.78 -1.05
CA GLN A 414 5.65 25.78 -1.12
C GLN A 414 6.40 25.88 0.21
N ALA A 415 7.72 25.80 0.13
CA ALA A 415 8.60 26.18 1.23
C ALA A 415 9.01 27.65 1.06
N MET A 416 8.80 28.48 2.08
CA MET A 416 9.34 29.85 2.07
C MET A 416 10.83 29.80 2.37
N LYS A 417 11.67 30.31 1.46
CA LYS A 417 13.07 30.58 1.78
C LYS A 417 13.07 31.68 2.85
N GLY A 418 13.63 31.41 4.02
CA GLY A 418 13.80 32.43 5.04
C GLY A 418 14.54 33.64 4.44
N GLN A 419 13.90 34.82 4.52
CA GLN A 419 14.60 36.04 4.19
C GLN A 419 15.67 36.26 5.29
N ALA A 420 16.88 36.60 4.84
CA ALA A 420 18.05 36.90 5.69
C ALA A 420 17.77 38.08 6.60
#